data_f6cbaa32ed3e44e3e20b66b9f70a48ba
#
_entry.id   f6cbaa32ed3e44e3e20b66b9f70a48ba
#
_cell.length_a   1.000
_cell.length_b   1.000
_cell.length_c   1.000
_cell.angle_alpha   90.00
_cell.angle_beta   90.00
_cell.angle_gamma   90.00
#
_symmetry.space_group_name_H-M   'P 1'
#
loop_
_entity.id
_entity.type
_entity.pdbx_description
1 polymer ?
#
loop_
_entity_poly.entity_id
_entity_poly.type
_entity_poly.pdbx_seq_one_letter_code
_entity_poly.pdbx_strand_id
1 'polypeptide(L)'
;MTTANKITLTRIAMIPFFIYFAAQPMLIIDELRYLVVFPTSTVIALVLFCVASFTDFLDGYVARKYNQVTDFGKFVDPLADKLLVASALILFVEQKAMAGWMVCVILARELIITSLRVVAANKGVVMAATWTGKVKTCVQIGGIIVIYLHYIIFGALASQPNTSFSAVFAIRTDGADLILTIVGWVVTLVTIYSGYDYLRKNWDLIKDGAVKAK
;
A
#
# COMPACT_ATOMS: atom_id res chain seq x y z
N MET A 1 17.66 23.12 0.71
CA MET A 1 16.92 21.84 0.61
C MET A 1 17.88 20.77 0.14
N THR A 2 18.01 19.68 0.90
CA THR A 2 18.87 18.55 0.53
C THR A 2 18.26 17.75 -0.62
N THR A 3 19.08 16.97 -1.33
CA THR A 3 18.63 16.13 -2.44
C THR A 3 17.56 15.11 -1.95
N ALA A 4 17.74 14.55 -0.76
CA ALA A 4 16.77 13.66 -0.14
C ALA A 4 15.40 14.34 0.02
N ASN A 5 15.34 15.55 0.60
CA ASN A 5 14.08 16.29 0.77
C ASN A 5 13.36 16.59 -0.57
N LYS A 6 14.12 16.84 -1.64
CA LYS A 6 13.52 17.06 -2.96
C LYS A 6 12.82 15.79 -3.47
N ILE A 7 13.44 14.63 -3.29
CA ILE A 7 12.87 13.35 -3.73
C ILE A 7 11.60 13.03 -2.93
N THR A 8 11.61 13.21 -1.60
CA THR A 8 10.40 13.02 -0.77
C THR A 8 9.25 13.95 -1.18
N LEU A 9 9.54 15.24 -1.44
CA LEU A 9 8.54 16.21 -1.91
C LEU A 9 7.98 15.83 -3.28
N THR A 10 8.84 15.35 -4.19
CA THR A 10 8.40 14.86 -5.50
C THR A 10 7.44 13.68 -5.34
N ARG A 11 7.73 12.74 -4.42
CA ARG A 11 6.84 11.62 -4.11
C ARG A 11 5.48 12.10 -3.61
N ILE A 12 5.45 13.03 -2.66
CA ILE A 12 4.19 13.60 -2.14
C ILE A 12 3.40 14.25 -3.27
N ALA A 13 4.07 14.99 -4.14
CA ALA A 13 3.43 15.60 -5.31
C ALA A 13 2.89 14.54 -6.30
N MET A 14 3.51 13.35 -6.39
CA MET A 14 3.04 12.26 -7.25
C MET A 14 1.79 11.57 -6.69
N ILE A 15 1.54 11.58 -5.37
CA ILE A 15 0.39 10.90 -4.77
C ILE A 15 -0.95 11.41 -5.30
N PRO A 16 -1.24 12.72 -5.40
CA PRO A 16 -2.47 13.21 -6.00
C PRO A 16 -2.66 12.76 -7.45
N PHE A 17 -1.57 12.74 -8.24
CA PHE A 17 -1.65 12.23 -9.62
C PHE A 17 -1.95 10.72 -9.64
N PHE A 18 -1.29 9.94 -8.76
CA PHE A 18 -1.60 8.54 -8.60
C PHE A 18 -3.08 8.33 -8.26
N ILE A 19 -3.60 9.04 -7.26
CA ILE A 19 -5.02 8.95 -6.85
C ILE A 19 -5.93 9.32 -8.01
N TYR A 20 -5.62 10.38 -8.75
CA TYR A 20 -6.42 10.81 -9.91
C TYR A 20 -6.52 9.71 -10.97
N PHE A 21 -5.39 9.12 -11.39
CA PHE A 21 -5.40 8.06 -12.40
C PHE A 21 -5.95 6.75 -11.87
N ALA A 22 -5.72 6.41 -10.61
CA ALA A 22 -6.21 5.19 -9.98
C ALA A 22 -7.73 5.24 -9.67
N ALA A 23 -8.27 6.44 -9.42
CA ALA A 23 -9.70 6.68 -9.20
C ALA A 23 -10.49 6.96 -10.49
N GLN A 24 -9.82 6.98 -11.65
CA GLN A 24 -10.53 7.24 -12.93
C GLN A 24 -11.68 6.25 -13.14
N PRO A 25 -12.83 6.78 -13.59
CA PRO A 25 -14.08 6.06 -13.46
C PRO A 25 -14.03 4.75 -14.22
N MET A 26 -14.36 3.79 -13.52
CA MET A 26 -15.06 2.61 -13.91
C MET A 26 -16.34 3.05 -14.60
N LEU A 27 -16.45 2.86 -15.93
CA LEU A 27 -17.74 2.99 -16.60
C LEU A 27 -18.69 1.97 -15.97
N ILE A 28 -19.65 2.48 -15.18
CA ILE A 28 -20.80 1.71 -14.75
C ILE A 28 -21.70 1.61 -15.98
N ILE A 29 -21.69 0.47 -16.64
CA ILE A 29 -22.70 0.15 -17.65
C ILE A 29 -23.99 -0.19 -16.89
N ASP A 30 -25.00 0.65 -17.03
CA ASP A 30 -26.09 0.97 -16.10
C ASP A 30 -27.06 -0.16 -15.76
N GLU A 31 -27.09 -1.30 -16.37
CA GLU A 31 -28.04 -2.37 -16.01
C GLU A 31 -27.45 -3.53 -15.21
N LEU A 32 -26.13 -3.62 -15.07
CA LEU A 32 -25.48 -4.81 -14.48
C LEU A 32 -24.36 -4.52 -13.47
N ARG A 33 -24.13 -3.28 -13.02
CA ARG A 33 -23.09 -2.90 -12.05
C ARG A 33 -21.67 -3.37 -12.40
N TYR A 34 -21.30 -3.38 -13.68
CA TYR A 34 -19.96 -3.78 -14.10
C TYR A 34 -19.04 -2.59 -14.25
N LEU A 35 -17.93 -2.77 -13.62
CA LEU A 35 -16.81 -1.88 -13.50
C LEU A 35 -15.84 -2.11 -14.68
N VAL A 36 -15.89 -1.33 -15.74
CA VAL A 36 -14.87 -1.35 -16.80
C VAL A 36 -13.77 -0.37 -16.43
N VAL A 37 -12.62 -0.89 -16.03
CA VAL A 37 -11.44 -0.09 -15.76
C VAL A 37 -10.78 0.28 -17.08
N PHE A 38 -10.52 1.56 -17.32
CA PHE A 38 -9.74 1.98 -18.49
C PHE A 38 -8.29 1.48 -18.37
N PRO A 39 -7.83 0.58 -19.25
CA PRO A 39 -6.51 -0.01 -19.13
C PRO A 39 -5.39 1.03 -19.12
N THR A 40 -5.54 2.13 -19.85
CA THR A 40 -4.53 3.20 -19.93
C THR A 40 -4.35 3.94 -18.62
N SER A 41 -5.44 4.34 -17.93
CA SER A 41 -5.35 5.02 -16.63
C SER A 41 -4.78 4.09 -15.54
N THR A 42 -5.15 2.82 -15.58
CA THR A 42 -4.64 1.80 -14.67
C THR A 42 -3.14 1.55 -14.87
N VAL A 43 -2.66 1.52 -16.13
CA VAL A 43 -1.22 1.43 -16.44
C VAL A 43 -0.47 2.64 -15.88
N ILE A 44 -0.99 3.86 -16.11
CA ILE A 44 -0.38 5.08 -15.57
C ILE A 44 -0.33 5.04 -14.03
N ALA A 45 -1.43 4.62 -13.39
CA ALA A 45 -1.49 4.47 -11.94
C ALA A 45 -0.45 3.46 -11.42
N LEU A 46 -0.33 2.30 -12.06
CA LEU A 46 0.68 1.29 -11.71
C LEU A 46 2.10 1.83 -11.88
N VAL A 47 2.41 2.52 -12.98
CA VAL A 47 3.72 3.13 -13.21
C VAL A 47 4.04 4.17 -12.14
N LEU A 48 3.09 5.06 -11.84
CA LEU A 48 3.25 6.07 -10.78
C LEU A 48 3.48 5.41 -9.41
N PHE A 49 2.74 4.36 -9.08
CA PHE A 49 2.92 3.60 -7.85
C PHE A 49 4.31 2.96 -7.77
N CYS A 50 4.75 2.29 -8.84
CA CYS A 50 6.08 1.66 -8.89
C CYS A 50 7.20 2.69 -8.79
N VAL A 51 7.11 3.80 -9.51
CA VAL A 51 8.11 4.89 -9.46
C VAL A 51 8.15 5.51 -8.07
N ALA A 52 7.00 5.81 -7.46
CA ALA A 52 6.94 6.37 -6.12
C ALA A 52 7.50 5.40 -5.05
N SER A 53 7.19 4.11 -5.15
CA SER A 53 7.72 3.08 -4.25
C SER A 53 9.23 2.86 -4.44
N PHE A 54 9.72 2.94 -5.68
CA PHE A 54 11.15 2.82 -5.97
C PHE A 54 11.95 4.05 -5.49
N THR A 55 11.39 5.25 -5.63
CA THR A 55 11.99 6.47 -5.09
C THR A 55 12.15 6.41 -3.58
N ASP A 56 11.23 5.80 -2.84
CA ASP A 56 11.37 5.59 -1.39
C ASP A 56 12.60 4.74 -1.03
N PHE A 57 12.82 3.67 -1.79
CA PHE A 57 14.03 2.86 -1.60
C PHE A 57 15.31 3.65 -1.87
N LEU A 58 15.32 4.51 -2.91
CA LEU A 58 16.46 5.35 -3.27
C LEU A 58 16.73 6.43 -2.22
N ASP A 59 15.70 7.08 -1.68
CA ASP A 59 15.84 8.11 -0.64
C ASP A 59 16.52 7.58 0.60
N GLY A 60 16.04 6.44 1.08
CA GLY A 60 16.64 5.78 2.23
C GLY A 60 18.10 5.38 2.01
N TYR A 61 18.49 5.03 0.77
CA TYR A 61 19.87 4.74 0.42
C TYR A 61 20.72 6.01 0.36
N VAL A 62 20.24 7.05 -0.33
CA VAL A 62 20.96 8.34 -0.50
C VAL A 62 21.12 9.07 0.83
N ALA A 63 20.08 9.15 1.64
CA ALA A 63 20.12 9.82 2.95
C ALA A 63 21.14 9.17 3.88
N ARG A 64 21.24 7.84 3.89
CA ARG A 64 22.24 7.11 4.69
C ARG A 64 23.66 7.27 4.16
N LYS A 65 23.84 7.26 2.83
CA LYS A 65 25.17 7.37 2.20
C LYS A 65 25.78 8.75 2.36
N TYR A 66 24.98 9.80 2.34
CA TYR A 66 25.46 11.19 2.35
C TYR A 66 25.24 11.92 3.68
N ASN A 67 24.77 11.24 4.74
CA ASN A 67 24.46 11.83 6.06
C ASN A 67 23.59 13.10 5.98
N GLN A 68 22.70 13.19 4.99
CA GLN A 68 21.83 14.36 4.75
C GLN A 68 20.45 14.17 5.39
N VAL A 69 20.42 13.81 6.66
CA VAL A 69 19.16 13.62 7.39
C VAL A 69 18.71 14.96 7.96
N THR A 70 17.59 15.49 7.47
CA THR A 70 16.97 16.72 7.99
C THR A 70 15.79 16.38 8.89
N ASP A 71 15.44 17.23 9.86
CA ASP A 71 14.31 17.01 10.75
C ASP A 71 12.97 17.03 9.98
N PHE A 72 12.88 17.85 8.93
CA PHE A 72 11.75 17.85 8.01
C PHE A 72 11.62 16.51 7.27
N GLY A 73 12.71 15.95 6.73
CA GLY A 73 12.71 14.63 6.08
C GLY A 73 12.27 13.52 7.05
N LYS A 74 12.81 13.49 8.26
CA LYS A 74 12.40 12.50 9.29
C LYS A 74 10.91 12.48 9.56
N PHE A 75 10.23 13.63 9.45
CA PHE A 75 8.78 13.73 9.64
C PHE A 75 7.99 13.32 8.39
N VAL A 76 8.44 13.77 7.22
CA VAL A 76 7.68 13.68 5.97
C VAL A 76 7.85 12.32 5.30
N ASP A 77 9.04 11.69 5.39
CA ASP A 77 9.31 10.38 4.78
C ASP A 77 8.35 9.27 5.26
N PRO A 78 8.15 9.06 6.58
CA PRO A 78 7.21 8.06 7.06
C PRO A 78 5.75 8.34 6.69
N LEU A 79 5.41 9.61 6.46
CA LEU A 79 4.07 10.01 6.05
C LEU A 79 3.84 9.70 4.57
N ALA A 80 4.78 10.08 3.70
CA ALA A 80 4.69 9.87 2.26
C ALA A 80 4.59 8.40 1.88
N ASP A 81 5.44 7.54 2.49
CA ASP A 81 5.43 6.08 2.28
C ASP A 81 4.05 5.47 2.60
N LYS A 82 3.49 5.83 3.74
CA LYS A 82 2.20 5.29 4.17
C LYS A 82 1.02 5.84 3.38
N LEU A 83 1.08 7.11 3.00
CA LEU A 83 0.01 7.75 2.26
C LEU A 83 -0.20 7.10 0.90
N LEU A 84 0.89 6.78 0.18
CA LEU A 84 0.81 6.11 -1.12
C LEU A 84 0.14 4.74 -1.01
N VAL A 85 0.59 3.90 -0.08
CA VAL A 85 0.05 2.56 0.13
C VAL A 85 -1.39 2.61 0.66
N ALA A 86 -1.69 3.51 1.61
CA ALA A 86 -3.04 3.68 2.14
C ALA A 86 -4.02 4.13 1.05
N SER A 87 -3.61 5.07 0.18
CA SER A 87 -4.43 5.51 -0.94
C SER A 87 -4.76 4.36 -1.90
N ALA A 88 -3.77 3.52 -2.25
CA ALA A 88 -4.01 2.35 -3.10
C ALA A 88 -5.00 1.38 -2.45
N LEU A 89 -4.84 1.06 -1.17
CA LEU A 89 -5.72 0.14 -0.45
C LEU A 89 -7.15 0.68 -0.32
N ILE A 90 -7.33 1.97 -0.07
CA ILE A 90 -8.64 2.61 0.02
C ILE A 90 -9.35 2.55 -1.34
N LEU A 91 -8.64 2.85 -2.43
CA LEU A 91 -9.19 2.75 -3.79
C LEU A 91 -9.56 1.30 -4.14
N PHE A 92 -8.82 0.30 -3.66
CA PHE A 92 -9.20 -1.11 -3.86
C PHE A 92 -10.49 -1.50 -3.12
N VAL A 93 -10.83 -0.84 -2.01
CA VAL A 93 -12.14 -1.02 -1.37
C VAL A 93 -13.26 -0.46 -2.25
N GLU A 94 -13.08 0.76 -2.77
CA GLU A 94 -14.03 1.38 -3.69
C GLU A 94 -14.22 0.52 -4.94
N GLN A 95 -13.12 -0.01 -5.47
CA GLN A 95 -13.09 -0.91 -6.64
C GLN A 95 -13.54 -2.35 -6.32
N LYS A 96 -13.93 -2.66 -5.11
CA LYS A 96 -14.35 -4.00 -4.66
C LYS A 96 -13.30 -5.10 -4.84
N ALA A 97 -12.01 -4.73 -4.97
CA ALA A 97 -10.91 -5.68 -5.01
C ALA A 97 -10.56 -6.24 -3.63
N MET A 98 -10.80 -5.45 -2.59
CA MET A 98 -10.57 -5.85 -1.20
C MET A 98 -11.76 -5.48 -0.33
N ALA A 99 -12.05 -6.31 0.66
CA ALA A 99 -13.06 -5.97 1.66
C ALA A 99 -12.57 -4.85 2.59
N GLY A 100 -13.45 -3.89 2.92
CA GLY A 100 -13.08 -2.73 3.75
C GLY A 100 -12.49 -3.11 5.10
N TRP A 101 -12.98 -4.18 5.75
CA TRP A 101 -12.42 -4.65 7.02
C TRP A 101 -10.96 -5.13 6.90
N MET A 102 -10.56 -5.73 5.77
CA MET A 102 -9.17 -6.13 5.52
C MET A 102 -8.25 -4.91 5.51
N VAL A 103 -8.67 -3.86 4.78
CA VAL A 103 -7.92 -2.60 4.72
C VAL A 103 -7.86 -1.92 6.08
N CYS A 104 -8.95 -1.91 6.85
CA CYS A 104 -8.95 -1.39 8.22
C CYS A 104 -7.92 -2.10 9.11
N VAL A 105 -7.85 -3.44 9.06
CA VAL A 105 -6.87 -4.23 9.82
C VAL A 105 -5.43 -3.90 9.40
N ILE A 106 -5.17 -3.78 8.09
CA ILE A 106 -3.86 -3.43 7.56
C ILE A 106 -3.43 -2.04 8.04
N LEU A 107 -4.30 -1.03 7.90
CA LEU A 107 -4.01 0.35 8.31
C LEU A 107 -3.87 0.48 9.83
N ALA A 108 -4.73 -0.19 10.61
CA ALA A 108 -4.63 -0.19 12.07
C ALA A 108 -3.26 -0.74 12.53
N ARG A 109 -2.82 -1.87 11.95
CA ARG A 109 -1.48 -2.42 12.25
C ARG A 109 -0.37 -1.42 11.90
N GLU A 110 -0.45 -0.77 10.73
CA GLU A 110 0.56 0.24 10.33
C GLU A 110 0.66 1.36 11.35
N LEU A 111 -0.48 1.90 11.77
CA LEU A 111 -0.54 3.00 12.72
C LEU A 111 -0.05 2.56 14.10
N ILE A 112 -0.49 1.41 14.61
CA ILE A 112 -0.08 0.89 15.92
C ILE A 112 1.44 0.72 15.98
N ILE A 113 2.04 0.03 15.00
CA ILE A 113 3.48 -0.22 15.01
C ILE A 113 4.28 1.08 14.87
N THR A 114 3.79 2.03 14.08
CA THR A 114 4.45 3.33 13.92
C THR A 114 4.40 4.14 15.21
N SER A 115 3.23 4.20 15.84
CA SER A 115 3.06 4.90 17.11
C SER A 115 3.93 4.30 18.21
N LEU A 116 4.03 2.96 18.28
CA LEU A 116 4.92 2.28 19.23
C LEU A 116 6.40 2.64 18.99
N ARG A 117 6.84 2.71 17.74
CA ARG A 117 8.21 3.15 17.42
C ARG A 117 8.49 4.58 17.84
N VAL A 118 7.55 5.49 17.63
CA VAL A 118 7.68 6.89 18.04
C VAL A 118 7.77 6.99 19.56
N VAL A 119 6.89 6.29 20.29
CA VAL A 119 6.92 6.27 21.76
C VAL A 119 8.23 5.69 22.30
N ALA A 120 8.72 4.60 21.71
CA ALA A 120 10.00 4.01 22.10
C ALA A 120 11.18 4.95 21.85
N ALA A 121 11.21 5.60 20.68
CA ALA A 121 12.25 6.58 20.33
C ALA A 121 12.28 7.76 21.30
N ASN A 122 11.12 8.27 21.73
CA ASN A 122 11.04 9.33 22.75
C ASN A 122 11.57 8.90 24.12
N LYS A 123 11.62 7.58 24.39
CA LYS A 123 12.25 7.01 25.60
C LYS A 123 13.73 6.64 25.40
N GLY A 124 14.33 7.01 24.27
CA GLY A 124 15.70 6.67 23.93
C GLY A 124 15.92 5.21 23.52
N VAL A 125 14.83 4.45 23.30
CA VAL A 125 14.90 3.05 22.88
C VAL A 125 14.69 2.93 21.37
N VAL A 126 15.71 2.44 20.67
CA VAL A 126 15.63 2.20 19.22
C VAL A 126 15.05 0.81 18.95
N MET A 127 13.81 0.76 18.49
CA MET A 127 13.18 -0.50 18.10
C MET A 127 13.66 -0.95 16.71
N ALA A 128 14.35 -2.08 16.63
CA ALA A 128 14.86 -2.63 15.38
C ALA A 128 13.71 -3.10 14.45
N ALA A 129 13.92 -2.97 13.14
CA ALA A 129 13.02 -3.53 12.15
C ALA A 129 13.07 -5.07 12.20
N THR A 130 11.91 -5.71 12.38
CA THR A 130 11.81 -7.18 12.35
C THR A 130 11.85 -7.69 10.92
N TRP A 131 12.35 -8.91 10.72
CA TRP A 131 12.33 -9.55 9.40
C TRP A 131 10.89 -9.74 8.88
N THR A 132 9.98 -10.10 9.76
CA THR A 132 8.53 -10.21 9.48
C THR A 132 7.93 -8.90 8.99
N GLY A 133 8.40 -7.74 9.49
CA GLY A 133 8.02 -6.42 9.01
C GLY A 133 8.50 -6.15 7.57
N LYS A 134 9.70 -6.61 7.20
CA LYS A 134 10.20 -6.49 5.82
C LYS A 134 9.39 -7.35 4.85
N VAL A 135 9.16 -8.62 5.21
CA VAL A 135 8.32 -9.54 4.41
C VAL A 135 6.93 -8.96 4.20
N LYS A 136 6.30 -8.44 5.24
CA LYS A 136 4.99 -7.80 5.15
C LYS A 136 4.97 -6.67 4.12
N THR A 137 5.96 -5.79 4.12
CA THR A 137 6.04 -4.67 3.16
C THR A 137 6.19 -5.19 1.73
N CYS A 138 7.06 -6.18 1.49
CA CYS A 138 7.22 -6.80 0.17
C CYS A 138 5.92 -7.47 -0.30
N VAL A 139 5.23 -8.21 0.56
CA VAL A 139 3.96 -8.87 0.22
C VAL A 139 2.86 -7.85 -0.07
N GLN A 140 2.81 -6.75 0.67
CA GLN A 140 1.82 -5.71 0.47
C GLN A 140 2.04 -4.96 -0.85
N ILE A 141 3.25 -4.53 -1.15
CA ILE A 141 3.60 -3.89 -2.42
C ILE A 141 3.36 -4.85 -3.59
N GLY A 142 3.80 -6.10 -3.46
CA GLY A 142 3.56 -7.15 -4.45
C GLY A 142 2.07 -7.40 -4.69
N GLY A 143 1.26 -7.46 -3.63
CA GLY A 143 -0.19 -7.58 -3.72
C GLY A 143 -0.85 -6.43 -4.48
N ILE A 144 -0.43 -5.19 -4.21
CA ILE A 144 -0.92 -3.99 -4.93
C ILE A 144 -0.59 -4.11 -6.42
N ILE A 145 0.65 -4.49 -6.77
CA ILE A 145 1.06 -4.67 -8.16
C ILE A 145 0.24 -5.76 -8.84
N VAL A 146 0.02 -6.90 -8.18
CA VAL A 146 -0.78 -8.01 -8.72
C VAL A 146 -2.22 -7.58 -9.00
N ILE A 147 -2.84 -6.80 -8.11
CA ILE A 147 -4.20 -6.28 -8.31
C ILE A 147 -4.25 -5.34 -9.54
N TYR A 148 -3.28 -4.42 -9.68
CA TYR A 148 -3.22 -3.55 -10.85
C TYR A 148 -2.97 -4.30 -12.14
N LEU A 149 -2.05 -5.28 -12.14
CA LEU A 149 -1.80 -6.14 -13.32
C LEU A 149 -3.05 -6.93 -13.71
N HIS A 150 -3.76 -7.45 -12.71
CA HIS A 150 -5.04 -8.12 -12.93
C HIS A 150 -6.03 -7.19 -13.66
N TYR A 151 -6.20 -5.95 -13.21
CA TYR A 151 -7.08 -4.98 -13.87
C TYR A 151 -6.64 -4.62 -15.28
N ILE A 152 -5.33 -4.49 -15.54
CA ILE A 152 -4.78 -4.20 -16.88
C ILE A 152 -5.08 -5.36 -17.83
N ILE A 153 -4.83 -6.59 -17.41
CA ILE A 153 -5.07 -7.78 -18.23
C ILE A 153 -6.56 -7.92 -18.55
N PHE A 154 -7.44 -7.76 -17.54
CA PHE A 154 -8.88 -7.85 -17.74
C PHE A 154 -9.43 -6.71 -18.60
N GLY A 155 -8.96 -5.48 -18.38
CA GLY A 155 -9.35 -4.34 -19.20
C GLY A 155 -8.91 -4.50 -20.65
N ALA A 156 -7.72 -5.04 -20.89
CA ALA A 156 -7.22 -5.33 -22.23
C ALA A 156 -8.02 -6.45 -22.92
N LEU A 157 -8.38 -7.50 -22.20
CA LEU A 157 -9.24 -8.57 -22.72
C LEU A 157 -10.65 -8.09 -23.04
N ALA A 158 -11.23 -7.26 -22.18
CA ALA A 158 -12.57 -6.69 -22.38
C ALA A 158 -12.64 -5.72 -23.56
N SER A 159 -11.55 -5.08 -23.94
CA SER A 159 -11.50 -4.13 -25.08
C SER A 159 -11.32 -4.80 -26.45
N GLN A 160 -11.20 -6.12 -26.54
CA GLN A 160 -11.07 -6.82 -27.81
C GLN A 160 -12.42 -6.87 -28.56
N PRO A 161 -12.46 -6.49 -29.87
CA PRO A 161 -13.70 -6.37 -30.61
C PRO A 161 -14.46 -7.69 -30.81
N ASN A 162 -13.81 -8.83 -30.63
CA ASN A 162 -14.39 -10.17 -30.81
C ASN A 162 -14.72 -10.87 -29.48
N THR A 163 -14.53 -10.22 -28.35
CA THR A 163 -14.80 -10.83 -27.05
C THR A 163 -16.27 -10.62 -26.72
N SER A 164 -17.05 -11.71 -26.67
CA SER A 164 -18.44 -11.60 -26.23
C SER A 164 -18.49 -11.17 -24.77
N PHE A 165 -19.41 -10.27 -24.45
CA PHE A 165 -19.65 -9.78 -23.09
C PHE A 165 -19.81 -10.93 -22.07
N SER A 166 -20.46 -12.03 -22.48
CA SER A 166 -20.61 -13.24 -21.67
C SER A 166 -19.27 -13.91 -21.31
N ALA A 167 -18.27 -13.89 -22.21
CA ALA A 167 -16.96 -14.48 -21.93
C ALA A 167 -16.16 -13.64 -20.91
N VAL A 168 -16.18 -12.32 -21.04
CA VAL A 168 -15.55 -11.41 -20.06
C VAL A 168 -16.22 -11.54 -18.69
N PHE A 169 -17.53 -11.71 -18.69
CA PHE A 169 -18.33 -11.92 -17.49
C PHE A 169 -18.01 -13.23 -16.78
N ALA A 170 -17.96 -14.35 -17.50
CA ALA A 170 -17.62 -15.65 -16.93
C ALA A 170 -16.23 -15.67 -16.30
N ILE A 171 -15.24 -15.05 -16.94
CA ILE A 171 -13.89 -14.95 -16.41
C ILE A 171 -13.86 -14.15 -15.09
N ARG A 172 -14.68 -13.10 -14.97
CA ARG A 172 -14.73 -12.27 -13.78
C ARG A 172 -15.44 -12.93 -12.59
N THR A 173 -16.52 -13.67 -12.83
CA THR A 173 -17.30 -14.31 -11.76
C THR A 173 -16.61 -15.52 -11.14
N ASP A 174 -15.90 -16.31 -11.94
CA ASP A 174 -15.36 -17.62 -11.50
C ASP A 174 -13.85 -17.60 -11.21
N GLY A 175 -13.07 -16.76 -11.86
CA GLY A 175 -11.60 -16.78 -11.70
C GLY A 175 -11.00 -15.48 -11.15
N ALA A 176 -11.53 -14.33 -11.57
CA ALA A 176 -10.96 -13.04 -11.23
C ALA A 176 -11.16 -12.67 -9.77
N ASP A 177 -12.34 -12.89 -9.24
CA ASP A 177 -12.66 -12.62 -7.84
C ASP A 177 -11.85 -13.53 -6.90
N LEU A 178 -11.52 -14.75 -7.35
CA LEU A 178 -10.69 -15.67 -6.60
C LEU A 178 -9.26 -15.13 -6.42
N ILE A 179 -8.63 -14.60 -7.48
CA ILE A 179 -7.27 -14.02 -7.41
C ILE A 179 -7.26 -12.82 -6.47
N LEU A 180 -8.19 -11.89 -6.62
CA LEU A 180 -8.30 -10.72 -5.76
C LEU A 180 -8.54 -11.10 -4.31
N THR A 181 -9.42 -12.09 -4.09
CA THR A 181 -9.72 -12.63 -2.76
C THR A 181 -8.49 -13.26 -2.13
N ILE A 182 -7.75 -14.12 -2.86
CA ILE A 182 -6.53 -14.76 -2.36
C ILE A 182 -5.47 -13.69 -2.01
N VAL A 183 -5.24 -12.72 -2.90
CA VAL A 183 -4.28 -11.64 -2.65
C VAL A 183 -4.68 -10.83 -1.40
N GLY A 184 -5.95 -10.47 -1.27
CA GLY A 184 -6.48 -9.78 -0.10
C GLY A 184 -6.24 -10.55 1.21
N TRP A 185 -6.52 -11.85 1.23
CA TRP A 185 -6.28 -12.71 2.39
C TRP A 185 -4.79 -12.86 2.69
N VAL A 186 -3.94 -13.11 1.70
CA VAL A 186 -2.49 -13.23 1.88
C VAL A 186 -1.90 -11.97 2.51
N VAL A 187 -2.21 -10.79 1.95
CA VAL A 187 -1.73 -9.51 2.48
C VAL A 187 -2.22 -9.30 3.91
N THR A 188 -3.49 -9.61 4.20
CA THR A 188 -4.10 -9.42 5.53
C THR A 188 -3.46 -10.35 6.55
N LEU A 189 -3.36 -11.65 6.26
CA LEU A 189 -2.81 -12.65 7.19
C LEU A 189 -1.33 -12.39 7.49
N VAL A 190 -0.53 -12.07 6.48
CA VAL A 190 0.88 -11.70 6.67
C VAL A 190 1.00 -10.43 7.51
N THR A 191 0.10 -9.47 7.34
CA THR A 191 0.06 -8.23 8.12
C THR A 191 -0.28 -8.50 9.58
N ILE A 192 -1.29 -9.32 9.86
CA ILE A 192 -1.68 -9.73 11.23
C ILE A 192 -0.51 -10.45 11.91
N TYR A 193 0.07 -11.46 11.23
CA TYR A 193 1.20 -12.21 11.77
C TYR A 193 2.39 -11.30 12.10
N SER A 194 2.74 -10.39 11.18
CA SER A 194 3.82 -9.43 11.39
C SER A 194 3.54 -8.47 12.56
N GLY A 195 2.28 -8.07 12.75
CA GLY A 195 1.85 -7.27 13.90
C GLY A 195 2.02 -8.01 15.22
N TYR A 196 1.53 -9.26 15.27
CA TYR A 196 1.66 -10.12 16.44
C TYR A 196 3.12 -10.39 16.82
N ASP A 197 3.97 -10.79 15.86
CA ASP A 197 5.40 -11.02 16.10
C ASP A 197 6.11 -9.76 16.64
N TYR A 198 5.75 -8.60 16.11
CA TYR A 198 6.32 -7.32 16.58
C TYR A 198 5.91 -6.99 18.01
N LEU A 199 4.61 -7.11 18.32
CA LEU A 199 4.10 -6.87 19.68
C LEU A 199 4.68 -7.84 20.68
N ARG A 200 4.77 -9.14 20.34
CA ARG A 200 5.34 -10.16 21.19
C ARG A 200 6.82 -9.88 21.54
N LYS A 201 7.63 -9.51 20.54
CA LYS A 201 9.07 -9.23 20.73
C LYS A 201 9.34 -7.98 21.55
N ASN A 202 8.40 -7.04 21.57
CA ASN A 202 8.56 -5.76 22.27
C ASN A 202 7.59 -5.62 23.46
N TRP A 203 7.05 -6.74 23.96
CA TRP A 203 6.00 -6.74 24.97
C TRP A 203 6.47 -6.12 26.31
N ASP A 204 7.71 -6.36 26.69
CA ASP A 204 8.27 -5.83 27.92
C ASP A 204 8.39 -4.30 27.90
N LEU A 205 8.78 -3.73 26.75
CA LEU A 205 8.80 -2.28 26.55
C LEU A 205 7.41 -1.63 26.65
N ILE A 206 6.38 -2.36 26.25
CA ILE A 206 4.99 -1.89 26.33
C ILE A 206 4.52 -1.91 27.79
N LYS A 207 4.82 -2.97 28.54
CA LYS A 207 4.48 -3.10 29.96
C LYS A 207 5.18 -2.04 30.82
N ASP A 208 6.47 -1.85 30.66
CA ASP A 208 7.25 -0.85 31.43
C ASP A 208 6.80 0.58 31.12
N GLY A 209 6.29 0.82 29.92
CA GLY A 209 5.68 2.10 29.55
C GLY A 209 4.37 2.40 30.26
N ALA A 210 3.60 1.39 30.61
CA ALA A 210 2.35 1.54 31.35
C ALA A 210 2.55 1.75 32.85
N VAL A 211 3.66 1.25 33.40
CA VAL A 211 3.95 1.32 34.85
C VAL A 211 4.62 2.63 35.27
N LYS A 212 5.37 3.30 34.38
CA LYS A 212 6.06 4.58 34.68
C LYS A 212 5.25 5.85 34.37
N ALA A 213 4.00 5.73 33.99
CA ALA A 213 3.07 6.86 33.76
C ALA A 213 2.20 7.17 34.98
N LYS A 214 2.69 6.86 36.20
CA LYS A 214 2.10 7.29 37.47
C LYS A 214 3.00 8.31 38.17
#